data_4e91ba9b11dfa4957556e0928d4730dd
#
_entry.id   4e91ba9b11dfa4957556e0928d4730dd
#
_cell.length_a   1.000
_cell.length_b   1.000
_cell.length_c   1.000
_cell.angle_alpha   90.00
_cell.angle_beta   90.00
_cell.angle_gamma   90.00
#
_symmetry.space_group_name_H-M   'P 1'
#
loop_
_entity.id
_entity.type
_entity.pdbx_description
1 polymer ?
#
loop_
_entity_poly.entity_id
_entity_poly.type
_entity_poly.pdbx_seq_one_letter_code
_entity_poly.pdbx_strand_id
1 'polypeptide(L)'
;QEKKELEAKKWTTQQSAAITAELARLKKVAEFDSWLNLTKTTAITSKGGQIAEAAITEAYITRFNAELKKLGATKIKVKLAKTKADKGRTYHSIQMEGATAKPEEILSEGERRIISLAAFLADVAEKPNASTFIFDDPISSLDQDFELAVAKRLVELAKNRQVLVFTHRL
;
A
#
# COMPACT_ATOMS: atom_id res chain seq x y z
N GLN A 1 -55.25 -19.72 -36.56
CA GLN A 1 -54.64 -19.19 -35.30
C GLN A 1 -55.07 -20.05 -34.14
N GLU A 2 -56.35 -20.29 -33.95
CA GLU A 2 -56.98 -21.09 -32.90
C GLU A 2 -56.44 -22.54 -32.81
N LYS A 3 -56.24 -23.22 -33.96
CA LYS A 3 -55.64 -24.56 -34.01
C LYS A 3 -54.25 -24.63 -33.40
N LYS A 4 -53.38 -23.65 -33.67
CA LYS A 4 -52.03 -23.56 -33.10
C LYS A 4 -52.05 -23.34 -31.56
N GLU A 5 -52.98 -22.54 -31.07
CA GLU A 5 -53.17 -22.32 -29.64
C GLU A 5 -53.63 -23.58 -28.92
N LEU A 6 -54.54 -24.35 -29.52
CA LEU A 6 -55.02 -25.62 -28.97
C LEU A 6 -53.91 -26.68 -28.95
N GLU A 7 -53.09 -26.75 -30.00
CA GLU A 7 -51.94 -27.65 -30.09
C GLU A 7 -50.89 -27.27 -29.00
N ALA A 8 -50.60 -25.98 -28.80
CA ALA A 8 -49.71 -25.52 -27.76
C ALA A 8 -50.22 -25.83 -26.33
N LYS A 9 -51.52 -25.61 -26.06
CA LYS A 9 -52.15 -25.98 -24.81
C LYS A 9 -52.09 -27.49 -24.54
N LYS A 10 -52.38 -28.30 -25.55
CA LYS A 10 -52.26 -29.74 -25.44
C LYS A 10 -50.84 -30.21 -25.14
N TRP A 11 -49.84 -29.65 -25.83
CA TRP A 11 -48.43 -29.94 -25.57
C TRP A 11 -48.00 -29.53 -24.14
N THR A 12 -48.37 -28.32 -23.70
CA THR A 12 -48.08 -27.85 -22.35
C THR A 12 -48.68 -28.73 -21.27
N THR A 13 -49.93 -29.19 -21.48
CA THR A 13 -50.59 -30.09 -20.53
C THR A 13 -49.87 -31.45 -20.49
N GLN A 14 -49.46 -31.99 -21.65
CA GLN A 14 -48.73 -33.26 -21.69
C GLN A 14 -47.36 -33.18 -21.04
N GLN A 15 -46.67 -32.00 -21.09
CA GLN A 15 -45.36 -31.78 -20.51
C GLN A 15 -45.42 -31.18 -19.11
N SER A 16 -46.59 -30.93 -18.54
CA SER A 16 -46.75 -30.21 -17.28
C SER A 16 -45.96 -30.81 -16.11
N ALA A 17 -45.91 -32.13 -16.01
CA ALA A 17 -45.17 -32.84 -14.98
C ALA A 17 -43.65 -32.61 -15.13
N ALA A 18 -43.14 -32.70 -16.37
CA ALA A 18 -41.71 -32.47 -16.66
C ALA A 18 -41.33 -31.00 -16.46
N ILE A 19 -42.16 -30.05 -16.84
CA ILE A 19 -41.95 -28.62 -16.62
C ILE A 19 -41.94 -28.32 -15.13
N THR A 20 -42.88 -28.88 -14.35
CA THR A 20 -42.93 -28.67 -12.91
C THR A 20 -41.70 -29.25 -12.19
N ALA A 21 -41.26 -30.44 -12.61
CA ALA A 21 -40.04 -31.05 -12.06
C ALA A 21 -38.80 -30.21 -12.36
N GLU A 22 -38.66 -29.69 -13.58
CA GLU A 22 -37.52 -28.84 -13.97
C GLU A 22 -37.54 -27.49 -13.24
N LEU A 23 -38.72 -26.89 -13.07
CA LEU A 23 -38.85 -25.66 -12.23
C LEU A 23 -38.44 -25.90 -10.80
N ALA A 24 -38.83 -27.03 -10.21
CA ALA A 24 -38.40 -27.39 -8.86
C ALA A 24 -36.89 -27.63 -8.77
N ARG A 25 -36.30 -28.28 -9.78
CA ARG A 25 -34.83 -28.45 -9.89
C ARG A 25 -34.11 -27.12 -9.98
N LEU A 26 -34.56 -26.22 -10.85
CA LEU A 26 -33.95 -24.88 -11.04
C LEU A 26 -34.04 -24.03 -9.77
N LYS A 27 -35.16 -24.10 -9.04
CA LYS A 27 -35.30 -23.42 -7.73
C LYS A 27 -34.27 -23.92 -6.74
N LYS A 28 -34.05 -25.23 -6.62
CA LYS A 28 -33.00 -25.79 -5.76
C LYS A 28 -31.61 -25.37 -6.18
N VAL A 29 -31.31 -25.34 -7.49
CA VAL A 29 -30.02 -24.86 -8.00
C VAL A 29 -29.81 -23.41 -7.58
N ALA A 30 -30.80 -22.54 -7.74
CA ALA A 30 -30.70 -21.14 -7.35
C ALA A 30 -30.49 -20.98 -5.81
N GLU A 31 -31.14 -21.82 -4.99
CA GLU A 31 -30.89 -21.86 -3.54
C GLU A 31 -29.43 -22.25 -3.23
N PHE A 32 -28.92 -23.31 -3.85
CA PHE A 32 -27.52 -23.73 -3.65
C PHE A 32 -26.52 -22.68 -4.13
N ASP A 33 -26.77 -22.02 -5.26
CA ASP A 33 -25.93 -20.91 -5.73
C ASP A 33 -25.93 -19.73 -4.77
N SER A 34 -27.09 -19.43 -4.15
CA SER A 34 -27.19 -18.43 -3.10
C SER A 34 -26.33 -18.80 -1.89
N TRP A 35 -26.44 -20.05 -1.42
CA TRP A 35 -25.62 -20.53 -0.29
C TRP A 35 -24.13 -20.55 -0.63
N LEU A 36 -23.76 -20.96 -1.82
CA LEU A 36 -22.37 -20.91 -2.29
C LEU A 36 -21.84 -19.47 -2.28
N ASN A 37 -22.65 -18.49 -2.66
CA ASN A 37 -22.26 -17.08 -2.59
C ASN A 37 -22.05 -16.59 -1.16
N LEU A 38 -22.84 -17.08 -0.18
CA LEU A 38 -22.66 -16.77 1.24
C LEU A 38 -21.35 -17.34 1.82
N THR A 39 -20.83 -18.43 1.26
CA THR A 39 -19.55 -19.01 1.69
C THR A 39 -18.31 -18.28 1.12
N LYS A 40 -18.49 -17.36 0.17
CA LYS A 40 -17.40 -16.60 -0.43
C LYS A 40 -16.88 -15.56 0.55
N THR A 41 -15.67 -15.78 1.04
CA THR A 41 -14.99 -14.86 1.98
C THR A 41 -14.12 -13.81 1.28
N THR A 42 -14.11 -13.78 -0.05
CA THR A 42 -13.27 -12.85 -0.85
C THR A 42 -13.49 -11.38 -0.48
N ALA A 43 -14.74 -10.97 -0.24
CA ALA A 43 -15.04 -9.60 0.16
C ALA A 43 -14.44 -9.25 1.54
N ILE A 44 -14.51 -10.18 2.50
CA ILE A 44 -13.94 -10.02 3.84
C ILE A 44 -12.42 -9.96 3.76
N THR A 45 -11.79 -10.89 3.03
CA THR A 45 -10.34 -10.93 2.82
C THR A 45 -9.83 -9.66 2.14
N SER A 46 -10.53 -9.20 1.09
CA SER A 46 -10.18 -7.95 0.39
C SER A 46 -10.30 -6.74 1.31
N LYS A 47 -11.38 -6.65 2.08
CA LYS A 47 -11.59 -5.54 3.02
C LYS A 47 -10.59 -5.57 4.17
N GLY A 48 -10.31 -6.74 4.73
CA GLY A 48 -9.26 -6.93 5.74
C GLY A 48 -7.89 -6.51 5.23
N GLY A 49 -7.52 -6.89 4.01
CA GLY A 49 -6.29 -6.45 3.35
C GLY A 49 -6.22 -4.93 3.17
N GLN A 50 -7.31 -4.30 2.74
CA GLN A 50 -7.37 -2.83 2.59
C GLN A 50 -7.17 -2.10 3.92
N ILE A 51 -7.78 -2.57 5.01
CA ILE A 51 -7.65 -1.97 6.34
C ILE A 51 -6.23 -2.13 6.86
N ALA A 52 -5.65 -3.33 6.77
CA ALA A 52 -4.28 -3.59 7.19
C ALA A 52 -3.28 -2.74 6.39
N GLU A 53 -3.46 -2.65 5.08
CA GLU A 53 -2.64 -1.83 4.19
C GLU A 53 -2.73 -0.33 4.55
N ALA A 54 -3.93 0.17 4.81
CA ALA A 54 -4.12 1.57 5.20
C ALA A 54 -3.43 1.88 6.54
N ALA A 55 -3.55 1.01 7.53
CA ALA A 55 -2.91 1.17 8.83
C ALA A 55 -1.37 1.15 8.74
N ILE A 56 -0.80 0.21 7.95
CA ILE A 56 0.65 0.14 7.71
C ILE A 56 1.14 1.41 7.00
N THR A 57 0.38 1.87 6.00
CA THR A 57 0.72 3.09 5.25
C THR A 57 0.73 4.32 6.15
N GLU A 58 -0.28 4.50 7.00
CA GLU A 58 -0.38 5.63 7.93
C GLU A 58 0.77 5.62 8.94
N ALA A 59 1.08 4.47 9.53
CA ALA A 59 2.20 4.30 10.44
C ALA A 59 3.54 4.66 9.76
N TYR A 60 3.74 4.22 8.52
CA TYR A 60 4.96 4.56 7.76
C TYR A 60 5.04 6.07 7.46
N ILE A 61 3.94 6.71 7.06
CA ILE A 61 3.90 8.16 6.81
C ILE A 61 4.25 8.93 8.08
N THR A 62 3.73 8.51 9.22
CA THR A 62 4.03 9.13 10.51
C THR A 62 5.51 9.04 10.85
N ARG A 63 6.12 7.86 10.68
CA ARG A 63 7.57 7.67 10.88
C ARG A 63 8.40 8.48 9.90
N PHE A 64 8.03 8.49 8.63
CA PHE A 64 8.72 9.27 7.61
C PHE A 64 8.76 10.76 7.95
N ASN A 65 7.62 11.33 8.34
CA ASN A 65 7.55 12.73 8.75
C ASN A 65 8.37 13.01 10.02
N ALA A 66 8.40 12.06 10.96
CA ALA A 66 9.24 12.17 12.15
C ALA A 66 10.74 12.16 11.80
N GLU A 67 11.16 11.30 10.87
CA GLU A 67 12.56 11.27 10.41
C GLU A 67 12.93 12.53 9.61
N LEU A 68 12.05 13.06 8.74
CA LEU A 68 12.27 14.34 8.07
C LEU A 68 12.51 15.47 9.06
N LYS A 69 11.72 15.53 10.13
CA LYS A 69 11.89 16.53 11.21
C LYS A 69 13.23 16.37 11.92
N LYS A 70 13.63 15.14 12.26
CA LYS A 70 14.93 14.86 12.91
C LYS A 70 16.11 15.23 12.02
N LEU A 71 15.98 15.05 10.73
CA LEU A 71 17.00 15.40 9.73
C LEU A 71 17.00 16.89 9.34
N GLY A 72 16.20 17.73 10.00
CA GLY A 72 16.16 19.17 9.75
C GLY A 72 15.38 19.59 8.50
N ALA A 73 14.71 18.65 7.82
CA ALA A 73 13.98 18.91 6.57
C ALA A 73 12.60 19.54 6.78
N THR A 74 12.45 20.43 7.74
CA THR A 74 11.17 21.05 8.11
C THR A 74 10.61 22.02 7.08
N LYS A 75 11.47 22.53 6.20
CA LYS A 75 11.09 23.43 5.09
C LYS A 75 10.62 22.68 3.86
N ILE A 76 10.96 21.39 3.76
CA ILE A 76 10.64 20.56 2.60
C ILE A 76 9.23 19.98 2.81
N LYS A 77 8.27 20.51 2.08
CA LYS A 77 6.88 20.06 2.15
C LYS A 77 6.63 18.94 1.15
N VAL A 78 6.86 17.72 1.59
CA VAL A 78 6.60 16.51 0.82
C VAL A 78 5.57 15.63 1.53
N LYS A 79 4.80 14.90 0.73
CA LYS A 79 3.87 13.88 1.21
C LYS A 79 4.16 12.56 0.51
N LEU A 80 3.90 11.47 1.21
CA LEU A 80 3.87 10.16 0.61
C LEU A 80 2.47 9.91 0.03
N ALA A 81 2.41 9.66 -1.26
CA ALA A 81 1.19 9.27 -1.94
C ALA A 81 1.27 7.80 -2.35
N LYS A 82 0.20 7.05 -2.08
CA LYS A 82 0.06 5.69 -2.57
C LYS A 82 -0.09 5.72 -4.09
N THR A 83 0.79 5.03 -4.80
CA THR A 83 0.76 4.98 -6.27
C THR A 83 0.15 3.70 -6.79
N LYS A 84 0.50 2.56 -6.22
CA LYS A 84 0.07 1.26 -6.71
C LYS A 84 0.11 0.22 -5.59
N ALA A 85 -0.84 -0.72 -5.61
CA ALA A 85 -0.75 -1.95 -4.85
C ALA A 85 -0.61 -3.11 -5.84
N ASP A 86 0.39 -3.96 -5.66
CA ASP A 86 0.60 -5.14 -6.48
C ASP A 86 1.08 -6.29 -5.60
N LYS A 87 0.42 -7.45 -5.71
CA LYS A 87 0.77 -8.69 -5.00
C LYS A 87 1.04 -8.52 -3.50
N GLY A 88 0.22 -7.71 -2.81
CA GLY A 88 0.34 -7.44 -1.38
C GLY A 88 1.45 -6.45 -1.01
N ARG A 89 2.06 -5.77 -1.99
CA ARG A 89 3.02 -4.69 -1.78
C ARG A 89 2.40 -3.37 -2.14
N THR A 90 2.54 -2.39 -1.26
CA THR A 90 2.12 -1.01 -1.52
C THR A 90 3.33 -0.18 -1.92
N TYR A 91 3.22 0.47 -3.06
CA TYR A 91 4.23 1.39 -3.56
C TYR A 91 3.81 2.83 -3.21
N HIS A 92 4.75 3.57 -2.70
CA HIS A 92 4.57 4.99 -2.39
C HIS A 92 5.48 5.82 -3.29
N SER A 93 4.99 6.98 -3.70
CA SER A 93 5.80 8.03 -4.33
C SER A 93 5.86 9.25 -3.43
N ILE A 94 6.97 9.92 -3.48
CA ILE A 94 7.15 11.22 -2.85
C ILE A 94 6.56 12.26 -3.80
N GLN A 95 5.68 13.11 -3.27
CA GLN A 95 5.08 14.22 -4.00
C GLN A 95 5.32 15.51 -3.22
N MET A 96 5.51 16.62 -3.93
CA MET A 96 5.56 17.93 -3.31
C MET A 96 4.16 18.37 -2.89
N GLU A 97 4.02 18.93 -1.68
CA GLU A 97 2.76 19.53 -1.27
C GLU A 97 2.52 20.83 -2.04
N GLY A 98 1.34 20.93 -2.67
CA GLY A 98 0.94 22.14 -3.38
C GLY A 98 1.59 22.34 -4.76
N ALA A 99 2.37 21.38 -5.27
CA ALA A 99 2.96 21.45 -6.61
C ALA A 99 2.61 20.21 -7.43
N THR A 100 2.50 20.39 -8.73
CA THR A 100 2.29 19.31 -9.71
C THR A 100 3.61 18.79 -10.30
N ALA A 101 4.70 19.55 -10.12
CA ALA A 101 6.03 19.18 -10.59
C ALA A 101 6.61 18.02 -9.76
N LYS A 102 7.46 17.23 -10.38
CA LYS A 102 8.10 16.11 -9.71
C LYS A 102 9.16 16.60 -8.72
N PRO A 103 9.39 15.89 -7.61
CA PRO A 103 10.42 16.24 -6.63
C PRO A 103 11.81 16.41 -7.25
N GLU A 104 12.13 15.62 -8.28
CA GLU A 104 13.42 15.66 -8.98
C GLU A 104 13.66 16.99 -9.73
N GLU A 105 12.60 17.71 -10.07
CA GLU A 105 12.65 18.98 -10.81
C GLU A 105 12.78 20.20 -9.89
N ILE A 106 12.41 20.05 -8.60
CA ILE A 106 12.33 21.16 -7.65
C ILE A 106 13.43 21.07 -6.59
N LEU A 107 13.73 19.86 -6.13
CA LEU A 107 14.62 19.64 -4.99
C LEU A 107 16.08 19.64 -5.42
N SER A 108 16.93 20.26 -4.60
CA SER A 108 18.38 20.14 -4.71
C SER A 108 18.83 18.68 -4.48
N GLU A 109 20.07 18.36 -4.85
CA GLU A 109 20.64 17.04 -4.62
C GLU A 109 20.65 16.69 -3.13
N GLY A 110 21.08 17.63 -2.28
CA GLY A 110 21.11 17.46 -0.83
C GLY A 110 19.73 17.17 -0.24
N GLU A 111 18.70 17.94 -0.65
CA GLU A 111 17.33 17.72 -0.21
C GLU A 111 16.79 16.35 -0.63
N ARG A 112 17.06 15.90 -1.83
CA ARG A 112 16.69 14.55 -2.30
C ARG A 112 17.37 13.46 -1.47
N ARG A 113 18.65 13.63 -1.12
CA ARG A 113 19.37 12.70 -0.26
C ARG A 113 18.77 12.62 1.14
N ILE A 114 18.43 13.76 1.73
CA ILE A 114 17.77 13.81 3.05
C ILE A 114 16.42 13.10 3.03
N ILE A 115 15.60 13.31 1.99
CA ILE A 115 14.31 12.64 1.84
C ILE A 115 14.49 11.12 1.67
N SER A 116 15.46 10.70 0.87
CA SER A 116 15.77 9.29 0.68
C SER A 116 16.24 8.62 1.98
N LEU A 117 17.09 9.32 2.75
CA LEU A 117 17.54 8.86 4.06
C LEU A 117 16.39 8.77 5.06
N ALA A 118 15.49 9.77 5.09
CA ALA A 118 14.29 9.73 5.93
C ALA A 118 13.39 8.54 5.59
N ALA A 119 13.17 8.28 4.31
CA ALA A 119 12.38 7.14 3.84
C ALA A 119 13.00 5.80 4.26
N PHE A 120 14.31 5.65 4.10
CA PHE A 120 15.04 4.47 4.55
C PHE A 120 14.94 4.28 6.07
N LEU A 121 15.20 5.32 6.85
CA LEU A 121 15.13 5.27 8.31
C LEU A 121 13.72 4.95 8.80
N ALA A 122 12.69 5.50 8.17
CA ALA A 122 11.29 5.19 8.48
C ALA A 122 10.92 3.71 8.24
N ASP A 123 11.53 3.08 7.25
CA ASP A 123 11.32 1.65 6.97
C ASP A 123 12.02 0.73 7.97
N VAL A 124 13.20 1.14 8.46
CA VAL A 124 14.06 0.26 9.25
C VAL A 124 14.01 0.52 10.76
N ALA A 125 13.50 1.68 11.20
CA ALA A 125 13.56 2.12 12.60
C ALA A 125 12.89 1.16 13.59
N GLU A 126 11.80 0.51 13.18
CA GLU A 126 11.02 -0.38 14.05
C GLU A 126 11.22 -1.86 13.75
N LYS A 127 12.06 -2.20 12.78
CA LYS A 127 12.34 -3.61 12.51
C LYS A 127 13.13 -4.20 13.69
N PRO A 128 12.69 -5.31 14.28
CA PRO A 128 13.35 -5.92 15.46
C PRO A 128 14.72 -6.50 15.12
N ASN A 129 15.15 -6.35 13.90
CA ASN A 129 16.40 -6.86 13.39
C ASN A 129 17.56 -5.91 13.80
N ALA A 130 18.48 -6.42 14.58
CA ALA A 130 19.71 -5.72 15.02
C ALA A 130 20.83 -5.73 13.95
N SER A 131 20.50 -5.89 12.67
CA SER A 131 21.50 -5.89 11.60
C SER A 131 22.29 -4.59 11.59
N THR A 132 23.59 -4.72 11.32
CA THR A 132 24.50 -3.61 11.13
C THR A 132 24.09 -2.76 9.93
N PHE A 133 24.08 -1.46 10.09
CA PHE A 133 23.93 -0.53 8.98
C PHE A 133 25.27 0.01 8.53
N ILE A 134 25.44 0.04 7.23
CA ILE A 134 26.62 0.60 6.57
C ILE A 134 26.15 1.77 5.74
N PHE A 135 26.70 2.95 6.03
CA PHE A 135 26.45 4.17 5.27
C PHE A 135 27.72 4.57 4.55
N ASP A 136 27.61 4.72 3.23
CA ASP A 136 28.67 5.21 2.39
C ASP A 136 28.42 6.67 2.04
N ASP A 137 29.26 7.52 2.61
CA ASP A 137 29.26 8.98 2.47
C ASP A 137 27.87 9.65 2.63
N PRO A 138 27.18 9.41 3.76
CA PRO A 138 25.80 9.85 3.95
C PRO A 138 25.65 11.37 4.07
N ILE A 139 26.74 12.09 4.24
CA ILE A 139 26.77 13.55 4.43
C ILE A 139 27.30 14.30 3.21
N SER A 140 27.67 13.62 2.11
CA SER A 140 28.16 14.29 0.91
C SER A 140 27.06 15.12 0.26
N SER A 141 27.44 16.27 -0.31
CA SER A 141 26.55 17.21 -1.01
C SER A 141 25.40 17.77 -0.15
N LEU A 142 25.55 17.71 1.19
CA LEU A 142 24.64 18.33 2.13
C LEU A 142 25.11 19.70 2.56
N ASP A 143 24.17 20.57 2.91
CA ASP A 143 24.45 21.80 3.63
C ASP A 143 24.87 21.49 5.06
N GLN A 144 25.59 22.41 5.70
CA GLN A 144 26.14 22.22 7.05
C GLN A 144 25.05 21.88 8.08
N ASP A 145 23.87 22.47 7.97
CA ASP A 145 22.75 22.18 8.87
C ASP A 145 22.25 20.73 8.72
N PHE A 146 22.16 20.25 7.50
CA PHE A 146 21.78 18.85 7.23
C PHE A 146 22.89 17.88 7.64
N GLU A 147 24.17 18.20 7.39
CA GLU A 147 25.30 17.37 7.83
C GLU A 147 25.22 17.10 9.33
N LEU A 148 25.03 18.16 10.12
CA LEU A 148 24.94 18.07 11.58
C LEU A 148 23.71 17.25 12.02
N ALA A 149 22.57 17.44 11.37
CA ALA A 149 21.35 16.71 11.66
C ALA A 149 21.49 15.21 11.36
N VAL A 150 22.09 14.86 10.20
CA VAL A 150 22.39 13.47 9.83
C VAL A 150 23.35 12.84 10.82
N ALA A 151 24.46 13.51 11.17
CA ALA A 151 25.43 12.98 12.13
C ALA A 151 24.77 12.68 13.49
N LYS A 152 23.97 13.60 14.01
CA LYS A 152 23.21 13.40 15.26
C LYS A 152 22.26 12.21 15.15
N ARG A 153 21.57 12.09 14.02
CA ARG A 153 20.61 10.99 13.82
C ARG A 153 21.29 9.62 13.72
N LEU A 154 22.45 9.55 13.08
CA LEU A 154 23.26 8.32 13.01
C LEU A 154 23.80 7.91 14.39
N VAL A 155 24.25 8.88 15.22
CA VAL A 155 24.64 8.63 16.61
C VAL A 155 23.46 8.12 17.44
N GLU A 156 22.25 8.69 17.26
CA GLU A 156 21.04 8.19 17.92
C GLU A 156 20.72 6.74 17.48
N LEU A 157 20.83 6.44 16.19
CA LEU A 157 20.63 5.10 15.65
C LEU A 157 21.62 4.09 16.22
N ALA A 158 22.88 4.52 16.41
CA ALA A 158 23.97 3.70 16.95
C ALA A 158 23.77 3.28 18.42
N LYS A 159 22.85 3.90 19.16
CA LYS A 159 22.50 3.46 20.52
C LYS A 159 21.82 2.10 20.56
N ASN A 160 21.13 1.72 19.50
CA ASN A 160 20.30 0.51 19.45
C ASN A 160 20.83 -0.55 18.47
N ARG A 161 21.84 -0.21 17.65
CA ARG A 161 22.43 -1.13 16.67
C ARG A 161 23.80 -0.67 16.23
N GLN A 162 24.56 -1.56 15.64
CA GLN A 162 25.86 -1.21 15.05
C GLN A 162 25.65 -0.36 13.80
N VAL A 163 26.36 0.75 13.72
CA VAL A 163 26.37 1.67 12.57
C VAL A 163 27.80 1.89 12.14
N LEU A 164 28.09 1.63 10.87
CA LEU A 164 29.38 1.90 10.24
C LEU A 164 29.17 3.04 9.22
N VAL A 165 29.98 4.05 9.31
CA VAL A 165 29.92 5.21 8.40
C VAL A 165 31.27 5.36 7.71
N PHE A 166 31.29 5.29 6.42
CA PHE A 166 32.43 5.65 5.58
C PHE A 166 32.21 7.06 5.07
N THR A 167 33.17 7.96 5.28
CA THR A 167 33.08 9.34 4.81
C THR A 167 34.48 9.91 4.58
N HIS A 168 34.58 10.82 3.63
CA HIS A 168 35.79 11.60 3.38
C HIS A 168 35.78 12.97 4.06
N ARG A 169 34.67 13.30 4.77
CA ARG A 169 34.53 14.54 5.52
C ARG A 169 34.81 14.29 7.02
N LEU A 170 35.51 15.22 7.63
CA LEU A 170 35.83 15.25 9.05
C LEU A 170 35.00 16.29 9.77
#